data_b9602d6f2655099cdd41313bd5c3542c
#
_entry.id   b9602d6f2655099cdd41313bd5c3542c
#
_cell.length_a   1.000
_cell.length_b   1.000
_cell.length_c   1.000
_cell.angle_alpha   90.00
_cell.angle_beta   90.00
_cell.angle_gamma   90.00
#
_symmetry.space_group_name_H-M   'P 1'
#
loop_
_entity.id
_entity.type
_entity.pdbx_description
1 polymer ?
#
loop_
_entity_poly.entity_id
_entity_poly.type
_entity_poly.pdbx_seq_one_letter_code
_entity_poly.pdbx_strand_id
1 'polypeptide(L)'
;MVNYSKIPAELQALSSWCLTDGNSKIPVRCASDHKFARCNHREDLTDFQTAVKWYQSGGYSGLSFLCGNGFSFVDLDHAIDDFGAVSAVAKSVLKQFDGKAYIEKSRSGRGFHIIARGTIAQAVKSKQVEIYPEKHFCAVTADIYGQQAESFSDMTGSLDTLARWVITQR
;
A
#
# COMPACT_ATOMS: atom_id res chain seq x y z
N MET A 1 8.21 -3.70 -17.54
CA MET A 1 8.65 -2.82 -16.43
C MET A 1 7.42 -2.06 -15.94
N VAL A 2 7.18 -2.02 -14.62
CA VAL A 2 6.02 -1.33 -14.05
C VAL A 2 6.18 0.18 -14.21
N ASN A 3 5.11 0.86 -14.58
CA ASN A 3 5.09 2.31 -14.68
C ASN A 3 4.62 2.95 -13.37
N TYR A 4 5.56 3.35 -12.53
CA TYR A 4 5.30 3.98 -11.24
C TYR A 4 4.93 5.46 -11.32
N SER A 5 4.92 6.09 -12.51
CA SER A 5 4.52 7.51 -12.65
C SER A 5 3.05 7.78 -12.27
N LYS A 6 2.24 6.71 -12.21
CA LYS A 6 0.83 6.79 -11.81
C LYS A 6 0.61 6.93 -10.28
N ILE A 7 1.65 6.76 -9.48
CA ILE A 7 1.57 6.98 -8.04
C ILE A 7 1.37 8.47 -7.77
N PRO A 8 0.42 8.87 -6.90
CA PRO A 8 0.16 10.28 -6.61
C PRO A 8 1.40 11.04 -6.12
N ALA A 9 1.54 12.29 -6.54
CA ALA A 9 2.70 13.14 -6.23
C ALA A 9 2.94 13.30 -4.73
N GLU A 10 1.89 13.33 -3.91
CA GLU A 10 2.02 13.42 -2.45
C GLU A 10 2.74 12.19 -1.85
N LEU A 11 2.49 10.98 -2.37
CA LEU A 11 3.22 9.77 -1.95
C LEU A 11 4.65 9.77 -2.49
N GLN A 12 4.86 10.24 -3.74
CA GLN A 12 6.19 10.36 -4.32
C GLN A 12 7.08 11.35 -3.55
N ALA A 13 6.50 12.37 -2.92
CA ALA A 13 7.22 13.37 -2.14
C ALA A 13 7.77 12.84 -0.80
N LEU A 14 7.35 11.64 -0.37
CA LEU A 14 7.78 11.05 0.89
C LEU A 14 9.07 10.25 0.74
N SER A 15 9.95 10.33 1.73
CA SER A 15 11.13 9.45 1.87
C SER A 15 10.76 8.17 2.62
N SER A 16 9.75 7.45 2.11
CA SER A 16 9.20 6.23 2.70
C SER A 16 9.30 5.02 1.75
N TRP A 17 10.23 5.07 0.82
CA TRP A 17 10.35 4.08 -0.24
C TRP A 17 11.54 3.16 -0.05
N CYS A 18 11.38 1.93 -0.46
CA CYS A 18 12.44 0.93 -0.63
C CYS A 18 12.08 0.00 -1.79
N LEU A 19 12.83 -1.07 -1.95
CA LEU A 19 12.63 -2.04 -3.03
C LEU A 19 11.91 -3.28 -2.50
N THR A 20 11.41 -4.08 -3.42
CA THR A 20 10.87 -5.42 -3.13
C THR A 20 11.74 -6.45 -3.83
N ASP A 21 12.17 -7.49 -3.11
CA ASP A 21 12.98 -8.57 -3.66
C ASP A 21 12.16 -9.83 -3.91
N GLY A 22 12.45 -10.47 -5.06
CA GLY A 22 11.90 -11.76 -5.45
C GLY A 22 10.36 -11.83 -5.47
N ASN A 23 9.83 -13.04 -5.42
CA ASN A 23 8.40 -13.32 -5.40
C ASN A 23 7.77 -13.14 -4.00
N SER A 24 8.58 -13.00 -2.98
CA SER A 24 8.19 -13.02 -1.55
C SER A 24 7.65 -11.69 -1.02
N LYS A 25 7.64 -10.62 -1.81
CA LYS A 25 7.27 -9.25 -1.38
C LYS A 25 8.15 -8.72 -0.22
N ILE A 26 9.34 -9.26 -0.03
CA ILE A 26 10.23 -8.85 1.05
C ILE A 26 10.77 -7.45 0.76
N PRO A 27 10.60 -6.47 1.68
CA PRO A 27 11.17 -5.15 1.50
C PRO A 27 12.70 -5.20 1.71
N VAL A 28 13.44 -4.62 0.76
CA VAL A 28 14.89 -4.51 0.81
C VAL A 28 15.33 -3.07 0.56
N ARG A 29 16.44 -2.66 1.18
CA ARG A 29 16.94 -1.31 1.02
C ARG A 29 17.53 -1.08 -0.38
N CYS A 30 17.57 0.19 -0.80
CA CYS A 30 18.17 0.59 -2.08
C CYS A 30 19.70 0.54 -2.01
N ALA A 31 20.25 -0.66 -2.01
CA ALA A 31 21.68 -0.94 -1.98
C ALA A 31 21.97 -2.32 -2.60
N SER A 32 23.16 -2.51 -3.15
CA SER A 32 23.55 -3.75 -3.83
C SER A 32 23.67 -4.98 -2.92
N ASP A 33 23.50 -4.81 -1.62
CA ASP A 33 23.65 -5.88 -0.62
C ASP A 33 22.36 -6.67 -0.36
N HIS A 34 21.25 -6.29 -0.97
CA HIS A 34 19.91 -6.93 -0.84
C HIS A 34 19.46 -7.15 0.62
N LYS A 35 19.96 -6.33 1.56
CA LYS A 35 19.54 -6.44 2.96
C LYS A 35 18.11 -5.94 3.15
N PHE A 36 17.40 -6.58 4.09
CA PHE A 36 16.03 -6.21 4.44
C PHE A 36 15.95 -4.75 4.88
N ALA A 37 14.90 -4.06 4.41
CA ALA A 37 14.52 -2.77 4.93
C ALA A 37 13.72 -2.97 6.23
N ARG A 38 14.09 -2.22 7.27
CA ARG A 38 13.48 -2.32 8.61
C ARG A 38 12.56 -1.11 8.82
N CYS A 39 11.35 -1.36 9.28
CA CYS A 39 10.33 -0.31 9.43
C CYS A 39 10.68 0.76 10.48
N ASN A 40 11.62 0.48 11.38
CA ASN A 40 12.08 1.42 12.43
C ASN A 40 13.40 2.12 12.08
N HIS A 41 13.94 1.89 10.87
CA HIS A 41 15.24 2.41 10.44
C HIS A 41 15.08 3.30 9.21
N ARG A 42 15.10 4.62 9.42
CA ARG A 42 14.96 5.60 8.33
C ARG A 42 16.07 5.50 7.29
N GLU A 43 17.26 5.06 7.69
CA GLU A 43 18.40 4.85 6.81
C GLU A 43 18.21 3.70 5.81
N ASP A 44 17.22 2.83 6.03
CA ASP A 44 16.87 1.76 5.09
C ASP A 44 15.88 2.24 4.01
N LEU A 45 15.35 3.47 4.15
CA LEU A 45 14.39 4.08 3.23
C LEU A 45 15.06 5.17 2.38
N THR A 46 14.43 5.49 1.27
CA THR A 46 14.90 6.53 0.35
C THR A 46 13.73 7.33 -0.24
N ASP A 47 14.04 8.36 -1.03
CA ASP A 47 13.06 9.05 -1.84
C ASP A 47 12.59 8.18 -3.02
N PHE A 48 11.44 8.56 -3.58
CA PHE A 48 10.79 7.82 -4.66
C PHE A 48 11.66 7.70 -5.91
N GLN A 49 12.32 8.78 -6.33
CA GLN A 49 13.12 8.78 -7.56
C GLN A 49 14.34 7.87 -7.45
N THR A 50 14.97 7.85 -6.29
CA THR A 50 16.09 6.94 -6.00
C THR A 50 15.61 5.48 -6.02
N ALA A 51 14.46 5.16 -5.40
CA ALA A 51 13.90 3.82 -5.45
C ALA A 51 13.56 3.37 -6.89
N VAL A 52 12.97 4.25 -7.70
CA VAL A 52 12.69 3.98 -9.12
C VAL A 52 13.97 3.70 -9.91
N LYS A 53 15.03 4.48 -9.72
CA LYS A 53 16.33 4.26 -10.38
C LYS A 53 16.92 2.90 -10.02
N TRP A 54 16.89 2.52 -8.76
CA TRP A 54 17.36 1.20 -8.31
C TRP A 54 16.52 0.06 -8.92
N TYR A 55 15.20 0.20 -8.96
CA TYR A 55 14.34 -0.77 -9.64
C TYR A 55 14.67 -0.91 -11.13
N GLN A 56 14.90 0.21 -11.82
CA GLN A 56 15.24 0.25 -13.24
C GLN A 56 16.62 -0.35 -13.55
N SER A 57 17.55 -0.32 -12.61
CA SER A 57 18.87 -0.96 -12.77
C SER A 57 18.80 -2.50 -12.79
N GLY A 58 17.66 -3.08 -12.42
CA GLY A 58 17.41 -4.52 -12.43
C GLY A 58 17.76 -5.22 -11.11
N GLY A 59 17.35 -6.48 -11.02
CA GLY A 59 17.61 -7.32 -9.83
C GLY A 59 16.53 -7.24 -8.75
N TYR A 60 15.52 -6.36 -8.91
CA TYR A 60 14.44 -6.17 -7.96
C TYR A 60 13.08 -6.41 -8.61
N SER A 61 12.11 -6.84 -7.82
CA SER A 61 10.78 -7.19 -8.33
C SER A 61 9.77 -6.03 -8.29
N GLY A 62 10.08 -4.94 -7.57
CA GLY A 62 9.21 -3.78 -7.48
C GLY A 62 9.65 -2.78 -6.41
N LEU A 63 8.74 -1.87 -6.10
CA LEU A 63 8.87 -0.90 -5.01
C LEU A 63 8.03 -1.31 -3.81
N SER A 64 8.47 -0.91 -2.63
CA SER A 64 7.70 -0.97 -1.39
C SER A 64 7.58 0.42 -0.77
N PHE A 65 6.41 0.72 -0.24
CA PHE A 65 6.10 1.93 0.52
C PHE A 65 5.91 1.57 1.99
N LEU A 66 6.60 2.27 2.89
CA LEU A 66 6.38 2.15 4.32
C LEU A 66 5.25 3.11 4.74
N CYS A 67 4.12 2.58 5.22
CA CYS A 67 3.04 3.41 5.76
C CYS A 67 3.45 4.06 7.09
N GLY A 68 2.81 5.20 7.37
CA GLY A 68 3.14 6.14 8.43
C GLY A 68 3.16 7.56 7.90
N ASN A 69 3.66 8.52 8.67
CA ASN A 69 3.69 9.94 8.29
C ASN A 69 2.31 10.48 7.86
N GLY A 70 1.25 10.04 8.54
CA GLY A 70 -0.13 10.43 8.23
C GLY A 70 -0.81 9.62 7.13
N PHE A 71 -0.17 8.55 6.63
CA PHE A 71 -0.77 7.62 5.66
C PHE A 71 -0.89 6.23 6.25
N SER A 72 -2.11 5.69 6.21
CA SER A 72 -2.41 4.31 6.57
C SER A 72 -2.49 3.42 5.34
N PHE A 73 -2.20 2.14 5.54
CA PHE A 73 -2.33 1.09 4.54
C PHE A 73 -3.52 0.18 4.88
N VAL A 74 -4.40 -0.05 3.92
CA VAL A 74 -5.50 -1.02 4.00
C VAL A 74 -5.25 -2.12 2.98
N ASP A 75 -5.21 -3.36 3.45
CA ASP A 75 -5.10 -4.57 2.61
C ASP A 75 -6.44 -5.28 2.56
N LEU A 76 -6.94 -5.51 1.35
CA LEU A 76 -8.15 -6.28 1.09
C LEU A 76 -7.76 -7.61 0.48
N ASP A 77 -7.61 -8.63 1.33
CA ASP A 77 -7.24 -9.98 0.90
C ASP A 77 -8.46 -10.76 0.38
N HIS A 78 -8.20 -11.67 -0.58
CA HIS A 78 -9.23 -12.53 -1.17
C HIS A 78 -10.47 -11.75 -1.66
N ALA A 79 -10.26 -10.53 -2.11
CA ALA A 79 -11.30 -9.61 -2.53
C ALA A 79 -11.83 -9.87 -3.94
N ILE A 80 -11.07 -10.59 -4.75
CA ILE A 80 -11.39 -10.95 -6.15
C ILE A 80 -11.39 -12.47 -6.26
N ASP A 81 -12.48 -13.03 -6.75
CA ASP A 81 -12.63 -14.48 -6.96
C ASP A 81 -11.96 -14.96 -8.27
N ASP A 82 -12.03 -16.27 -8.52
CA ASP A 82 -11.42 -16.89 -9.70
C ASP A 82 -12.06 -16.45 -11.03
N PHE A 83 -13.25 -15.84 -10.99
CA PHE A 83 -13.98 -15.32 -12.14
C PHE A 83 -13.78 -13.81 -12.33
N GLY A 84 -12.97 -13.17 -11.45
CA GLY A 84 -12.71 -11.73 -11.47
C GLY A 84 -13.79 -10.89 -10.78
N ALA A 85 -14.75 -11.51 -10.09
CA ALA A 85 -15.79 -10.77 -9.37
C ALA A 85 -15.26 -10.26 -8.02
N VAL A 86 -15.50 -8.98 -7.75
CA VAL A 86 -15.12 -8.34 -6.49
C VAL A 86 -16.17 -8.63 -5.42
N SER A 87 -15.73 -9.03 -4.23
CA SER A 87 -16.61 -9.35 -3.09
C SER A 87 -17.42 -8.13 -2.63
N ALA A 88 -18.57 -8.36 -2.00
CA ALA A 88 -19.44 -7.29 -1.50
C ALA A 88 -18.73 -6.42 -0.44
N VAL A 89 -17.93 -7.04 0.43
CA VAL A 89 -17.11 -6.34 1.43
C VAL A 89 -16.11 -5.40 0.73
N ALA A 90 -15.35 -5.94 -0.22
CA ALA A 90 -14.36 -5.13 -0.93
C ALA A 90 -15.01 -3.98 -1.71
N LYS A 91 -16.13 -4.22 -2.41
CA LYS A 91 -16.89 -3.16 -3.10
C LYS A 91 -17.30 -2.04 -2.15
N SER A 92 -17.80 -2.40 -0.95
CA SER A 92 -18.21 -1.41 0.05
C SER A 92 -17.03 -0.58 0.55
N VAL A 93 -15.89 -1.22 0.84
CA VAL A 93 -14.68 -0.52 1.27
C VAL A 93 -14.13 0.36 0.15
N LEU A 94 -13.92 -0.19 -1.04
CA LEU A 94 -13.38 0.55 -2.19
C LEU A 94 -14.19 1.82 -2.49
N LYS A 95 -15.53 1.74 -2.45
CA LYS A 95 -16.42 2.89 -2.68
C LYS A 95 -16.17 4.04 -1.69
N GLN A 96 -15.78 3.77 -0.45
CA GLN A 96 -15.49 4.81 0.55
C GLN A 96 -14.22 5.61 0.24
N PHE A 97 -13.23 4.96 -0.41
CA PHE A 97 -11.93 5.54 -0.69
C PHE A 97 -11.76 6.01 -2.14
N ASP A 98 -12.68 5.64 -3.05
CA ASP A 98 -12.63 6.00 -4.47
C ASP A 98 -12.58 7.53 -4.68
N GLY A 99 -11.61 7.99 -5.47
CA GLY A 99 -11.34 9.40 -5.69
C GLY A 99 -10.72 10.16 -4.49
N LYS A 100 -10.43 9.51 -3.36
CA LYS A 100 -9.93 10.14 -2.13
C LYS A 100 -8.60 9.57 -1.65
N ALA A 101 -8.23 8.40 -2.13
CA ALA A 101 -7.02 7.66 -1.76
C ALA A 101 -6.33 7.09 -2.99
N TYR A 102 -5.16 6.52 -2.82
CA TYR A 102 -4.52 5.69 -3.81
C TYR A 102 -5.03 4.25 -3.69
N ILE A 103 -5.54 3.71 -4.78
CA ILE A 103 -6.07 2.33 -4.84
C ILE A 103 -5.42 1.58 -5.99
N GLU A 104 -4.93 0.38 -5.72
CA GLU A 104 -4.36 -0.51 -6.72
C GLU A 104 -4.80 -1.96 -6.50
N LYS A 105 -4.68 -2.80 -7.53
CA LYS A 105 -4.77 -4.24 -7.36
C LYS A 105 -3.49 -4.77 -6.71
N SER A 106 -3.64 -5.73 -5.80
CA SER A 106 -2.50 -6.40 -5.18
C SER A 106 -1.72 -7.24 -6.21
N ARG A 107 -0.47 -7.55 -5.88
CA ARG A 107 0.43 -8.31 -6.77
C ARG A 107 -0.12 -9.68 -7.18
N SER A 108 -0.90 -10.32 -6.33
CA SER A 108 -1.56 -11.60 -6.64
C SER A 108 -2.70 -11.46 -7.64
N GLY A 109 -3.20 -10.25 -7.89
CA GLY A 109 -4.41 -9.98 -8.67
C GLY A 109 -5.71 -10.35 -7.93
N ARG A 110 -5.65 -10.82 -6.68
CA ARG A 110 -6.80 -11.33 -5.90
C ARG A 110 -7.24 -10.41 -4.77
N GLY A 111 -6.61 -9.26 -4.64
CA GLY A 111 -6.89 -8.29 -3.59
C GLY A 111 -6.65 -6.86 -4.04
N PHE A 112 -6.79 -5.94 -3.10
CA PHE A 112 -6.54 -4.52 -3.33
C PHE A 112 -5.71 -3.94 -2.19
N HIS A 113 -4.86 -2.99 -2.55
CA HIS A 113 -4.14 -2.13 -1.63
C HIS A 113 -4.75 -0.72 -1.67
N ILE A 114 -4.96 -0.11 -0.52
CA ILE A 114 -5.39 1.29 -0.41
C ILE A 114 -4.37 2.01 0.47
N ILE A 115 -3.81 3.11 -0.02
CA ILE A 115 -3.01 4.02 0.79
C ILE A 115 -3.84 5.29 0.94
N ALA A 116 -4.25 5.59 2.17
CA ALA A 116 -5.14 6.69 2.50
C ALA A 116 -4.48 7.64 3.49
N ARG A 117 -4.71 8.96 3.35
CA ARG A 117 -4.32 9.94 4.36
C ARG A 117 -5.23 9.79 5.59
N GLY A 118 -4.63 9.72 6.75
CA GLY A 118 -5.30 9.52 8.03
C GLY A 118 -4.64 8.40 8.82
N THR A 119 -5.06 8.22 10.07
CA THR A 119 -4.51 7.21 10.96
C THR A 119 -5.57 6.64 11.88
N ILE A 120 -5.29 5.48 12.46
CA ILE A 120 -6.06 4.82 13.53
C ILE A 120 -5.12 4.53 14.70
N ALA A 121 -5.70 4.28 15.87
CA ALA A 121 -4.92 4.11 17.10
C ALA A 121 -3.94 2.92 17.08
N GLN A 122 -4.32 1.84 16.40
CA GLN A 122 -3.52 0.63 16.28
C GLN A 122 -3.92 -0.21 15.08
N ALA A 123 -3.03 -1.08 14.61
CA ALA A 123 -3.34 -2.00 13.53
C ALA A 123 -4.49 -2.95 13.90
N VAL A 124 -5.38 -3.19 12.96
CA VAL A 124 -6.50 -4.15 13.10
C VAL A 124 -6.51 -5.11 11.94
N LYS A 125 -6.93 -6.34 12.19
CA LYS A 125 -6.94 -7.43 11.21
C LYS A 125 -8.18 -8.29 11.34
N SER A 126 -8.71 -8.67 10.19
CA SER A 126 -9.66 -9.77 10.03
C SER A 126 -9.18 -10.68 8.90
N LYS A 127 -9.99 -11.69 8.54
CA LYS A 127 -9.66 -12.60 7.44
C LYS A 127 -9.59 -11.90 6.05
N GLN A 128 -10.31 -10.80 5.87
CA GLN A 128 -10.47 -10.14 4.56
C GLN A 128 -9.93 -8.73 4.54
N VAL A 129 -9.80 -8.06 5.68
CA VAL A 129 -9.38 -6.65 5.76
C VAL A 129 -8.37 -6.48 6.87
N GLU A 130 -7.23 -5.91 6.52
CA GLU A 130 -6.20 -5.49 7.46
C GLU A 130 -5.97 -3.99 7.32
N ILE A 131 -5.74 -3.27 8.42
CA ILE A 131 -5.45 -1.84 8.43
C ILE A 131 -4.21 -1.60 9.28
N TYR A 132 -3.25 -0.91 8.72
CA TYR A 132 -1.99 -0.57 9.36
C TYR A 132 -1.79 0.95 9.33
N PRO A 133 -1.74 1.61 10.51
CA PRO A 133 -1.51 3.06 10.56
C PRO A 133 -0.05 3.43 10.33
N GLU A 134 0.88 2.53 10.65
CA GLU A 134 2.32 2.75 10.53
C GLU A 134 3.12 1.44 10.54
N LYS A 135 4.41 1.54 10.22
CA LYS A 135 5.40 0.45 10.37
C LYS A 135 5.06 -0.83 9.59
N HIS A 136 4.35 -0.69 8.49
CA HIS A 136 4.03 -1.79 7.59
C HIS A 136 4.42 -1.44 6.16
N PHE A 137 5.09 -2.38 5.48
CA PHE A 137 5.50 -2.22 4.08
C PHE A 137 4.40 -2.72 3.14
N CYS A 138 4.02 -1.88 2.20
CA CYS A 138 3.13 -2.21 1.09
C CYS A 138 3.98 -2.42 -0.18
N ALA A 139 3.97 -3.62 -0.74
CA ALA A 139 4.56 -3.87 -2.06
C ALA A 139 3.66 -3.24 -3.14
N VAL A 140 4.09 -2.10 -3.69
CA VAL A 140 3.30 -1.30 -4.62
C VAL A 140 3.37 -1.86 -6.03
N THR A 141 2.23 -1.98 -6.67
CA THR A 141 2.09 -2.56 -8.02
C THR A 141 1.92 -1.52 -9.12
N ALA A 142 1.40 -0.34 -8.79
CA ALA A 142 0.91 0.68 -9.73
C ALA A 142 -0.14 0.15 -10.74
N ASP A 143 -0.79 -0.99 -10.44
CA ASP A 143 -1.97 -1.50 -11.16
C ASP A 143 -3.23 -0.81 -10.62
N ILE A 144 -3.43 0.41 -11.09
CA ILE A 144 -4.42 1.35 -10.59
C ILE A 144 -5.83 0.77 -10.72
N TYR A 145 -6.63 0.93 -9.65
CA TYR A 145 -8.03 0.58 -9.62
C TYR A 145 -8.90 1.78 -9.22
N GLY A 146 -10.01 1.98 -9.93
CA GLY A 146 -10.94 3.07 -9.67
C GLY A 146 -10.38 4.47 -9.97
N GLN A 147 -11.01 5.47 -9.39
CA GLN A 147 -10.60 6.86 -9.50
C GLN A 147 -9.52 7.16 -8.44
N GLN A 148 -8.40 7.72 -8.89
CA GLN A 148 -7.34 8.15 -7.99
C GLN A 148 -7.62 9.53 -7.41
N ALA A 149 -7.14 9.76 -6.20
CA ALA A 149 -7.17 11.09 -5.61
C ALA A 149 -6.27 12.05 -6.40
N GLU A 150 -6.80 13.21 -6.79
CA GLU A 150 -5.97 14.32 -7.27
C GLU A 150 -5.17 14.94 -6.11
N SER A 151 -5.81 15.01 -4.92
CA SER A 151 -5.19 15.32 -3.63
C SER A 151 -5.84 14.45 -2.55
N PHE A 152 -5.04 14.00 -1.60
CA PHE A 152 -5.56 13.14 -0.53
C PHE A 152 -6.42 13.91 0.45
N SER A 153 -7.66 13.46 0.64
CA SER A 153 -8.53 13.91 1.72
C SER A 153 -8.17 13.23 3.04
N ASP A 154 -8.43 13.86 4.17
CA ASP A 154 -8.35 13.20 5.47
C ASP A 154 -9.43 12.11 5.59
N MET A 155 -9.01 10.87 5.71
CA MET A 155 -9.85 9.68 5.79
C MET A 155 -9.87 9.07 7.20
N THR A 156 -9.37 9.76 8.23
CA THR A 156 -9.30 9.25 9.61
C THR A 156 -10.66 8.72 10.07
N GLY A 157 -11.75 9.45 9.86
CA GLY A 157 -13.10 9.00 10.23
C GLY A 157 -13.56 7.74 9.50
N SER A 158 -13.22 7.59 8.21
CA SER A 158 -13.53 6.39 7.43
C SER A 158 -12.68 5.21 7.87
N LEU A 159 -11.39 5.43 8.15
CA LEU A 159 -10.47 4.41 8.67
C LEU A 159 -10.91 3.92 10.04
N ASP A 160 -11.32 4.82 10.96
CA ASP A 160 -11.84 4.45 12.28
C ASP A 160 -13.14 3.63 12.18
N THR A 161 -14.05 4.02 11.29
CA THR A 161 -15.29 3.29 11.06
C THR A 161 -15.01 1.89 10.53
N LEU A 162 -14.11 1.77 9.54
CA LEU A 162 -13.68 0.49 9.00
C LEU A 162 -12.97 -0.35 10.07
N ALA A 163 -12.10 0.25 10.88
CA ALA A 163 -11.38 -0.45 11.95
C ALA A 163 -12.35 -1.05 12.99
N ARG A 164 -13.35 -0.30 13.41
CA ARG A 164 -14.40 -0.82 14.31
C ARG A 164 -15.12 -2.01 13.70
N TRP A 165 -15.50 -1.91 12.43
CA TRP A 165 -16.14 -3.04 11.74
C TRP A 165 -15.20 -4.25 11.67
N VAL A 166 -13.91 -4.07 11.32
CA VAL A 166 -12.91 -5.16 11.27
C VAL A 166 -12.80 -5.89 12.60
N ILE A 167 -12.83 -5.16 13.72
CA ILE A 167 -12.80 -5.74 15.07
C ILE A 167 -14.00 -6.68 15.31
N THR A 168 -15.18 -6.37 14.78
CA THR A 168 -16.37 -7.22 14.93
C THR A 168 -16.34 -8.47 14.04
N GLN A 169 -15.41 -8.58 13.10
CA GLN A 169 -15.26 -9.73 12.18
C GLN A 169 -14.19 -10.74 12.61
N ARG A 170 -13.64 -10.59 13.82
CA ARG A 170 -12.61 -11.47 14.38
C ARG A 170 -13.12 -12.80 14.87
#